data_2e8181a2d5f0513f3f8a5d80427ab085
#
_entry.id   2e8181a2d5f0513f3f8a5d80427ab085
#
_cell.length_a   1.000
_cell.length_b   1.000
_cell.length_c   1.000
_cell.angle_alpha   90.00
_cell.angle_beta   90.00
_cell.angle_gamma   90.00
#
_symmetry.space_group_name_H-M   'P 1'
#
loop_
_entity.id
_entity.type
_entity.pdbx_description
1 polymer ?
#
loop_
_entity_poly.entity_id
_entity_poly.type
_entity_poly.pdbx_seq_one_letter_code
_entity_poly.pdbx_strand_id
1 'polypeptide(L)'
;MEQRTEPDVSPYRVFSRAEWANLRDDTPMTLEPAEVARLRSVHDRLDMSEVEEIYLPLSRLLSLYVAATQGLFRAQQGFLGTQDAKMPYIIGVGGSVAVGKSTTARVLQALLARWPNVPKVDLLTTDGFLFPNAVLEREGLMEKKGFPESYDLPALLHFLSDIKAGRRPVRAPVYSHLIYDVIPNQWIEIDRPEILIVEGLNVLQAGRLPKDGKAIPFVSDFFDFSVYLDADEDVLLSWYVKRFLALRGTSFADPKSYFHRYARLTDAEAAATATSIWNRINLVNLRENILPTRPRADLILKKGESHEVEEVALRRL
;
A
#
# COMPACT_ATOMS: atom_id res chain seq x y z
N MET A 1 -5.27 46.07 -11.81
CA MET A 1 -5.30 45.32 -10.53
C MET A 1 -4.78 43.91 -10.85
N GLU A 2 -3.47 43.71 -10.68
CA GLU A 2 -2.87 42.40 -10.83
C GLU A 2 -3.39 41.52 -9.68
N GLN A 3 -4.06 40.42 -10.04
CA GLN A 3 -4.38 39.36 -9.10
C GLN A 3 -3.04 38.79 -8.62
N ARG A 4 -2.66 39.09 -7.39
CA ARG A 4 -1.62 38.34 -6.67
C ARG A 4 -2.16 36.92 -6.52
N THR A 5 -1.69 36.01 -7.37
CA THR A 5 -1.80 34.58 -7.11
C THR A 5 -1.07 34.33 -5.80
N GLU A 6 -1.79 33.90 -4.76
CA GLU A 6 -1.15 33.41 -3.53
C GLU A 6 -0.14 32.33 -3.94
N PRO A 7 1.08 32.34 -3.35
CA PRO A 7 2.05 31.31 -3.63
C PRO A 7 1.45 29.94 -3.27
N ASP A 8 1.50 28.99 -4.20
CA ASP A 8 1.08 27.62 -3.95
C ASP A 8 1.94 27.02 -2.83
N VAL A 9 1.39 26.98 -1.61
CA VAL A 9 2.07 26.51 -0.39
C VAL A 9 2.01 24.98 -0.33
N SER A 10 2.35 24.31 -1.43
CA SER A 10 2.42 22.85 -1.48
C SER A 10 3.77 22.34 -0.97
N PRO A 11 3.80 21.34 -0.07
CA PRO A 11 5.06 20.67 0.32
C PRO A 11 5.57 19.76 -0.79
N TYR A 12 4.85 19.61 -1.89
CA TYR A 12 5.22 18.70 -2.99
C TYR A 12 5.80 19.44 -4.18
N ARG A 13 6.73 18.77 -4.86
CA ARG A 13 7.09 19.05 -6.23
C ARG A 13 6.33 18.07 -7.13
N VAL A 14 5.59 18.61 -8.05
CA VAL A 14 4.76 17.85 -8.98
C VAL A 14 5.51 17.66 -10.29
N PHE A 15 5.42 16.47 -10.84
CA PHE A 15 6.01 16.06 -12.11
C PHE A 15 4.92 15.47 -13.00
N SER A 16 4.90 15.83 -14.25
CA SER A 16 4.20 15.06 -15.27
C SER A 16 4.86 13.69 -15.45
N ARG A 17 4.13 12.73 -16.03
CA ARG A 17 4.67 11.41 -16.37
C ARG A 17 5.98 11.48 -17.14
N ALA A 18 6.06 12.35 -18.17
CA ALA A 18 7.27 12.50 -18.98
C ALA A 18 8.46 13.09 -18.22
N GLU A 19 8.23 14.10 -17.38
CA GLU A 19 9.29 14.66 -16.52
C GLU A 19 9.82 13.62 -15.53
N TRP A 20 8.92 12.84 -14.94
CA TRP A 20 9.27 11.77 -14.00
C TRP A 20 10.08 10.67 -14.68
N ALA A 21 9.64 10.22 -15.86
CA ALA A 21 10.32 9.18 -16.63
C ALA A 21 11.79 9.51 -16.94
N ASN A 22 12.10 10.77 -17.18
CA ASN A 22 13.48 11.22 -17.43
C ASN A 22 14.40 11.07 -16.20
N LEU A 23 13.85 10.94 -14.98
CA LEU A 23 14.63 10.78 -13.76
C LEU A 23 15.18 9.36 -13.57
N ARG A 24 14.82 8.42 -14.43
CA ARG A 24 15.43 7.07 -14.41
C ARG A 24 16.91 7.08 -14.77
N ASP A 25 17.34 8.10 -15.55
CA ASP A 25 18.72 8.19 -16.06
C ASP A 25 19.12 6.90 -16.81
N ASP A 26 20.33 6.41 -16.68
CA ASP A 26 20.81 5.16 -17.30
C ASP A 26 20.40 3.88 -16.55
N THR A 27 19.40 3.94 -15.65
CA THR A 27 18.92 2.77 -14.92
C THR A 27 18.31 1.75 -15.90
N PRO A 28 18.90 0.55 -16.03
CA PRO A 28 18.41 -0.43 -16.98
C PRO A 28 17.11 -1.06 -16.52
N MET A 29 16.21 -1.35 -17.46
CA MET A 29 15.05 -2.20 -17.19
C MET A 29 15.52 -3.63 -16.90
N THR A 30 15.12 -4.15 -15.75
CA THR A 30 15.55 -5.47 -15.26
C THR A 30 14.43 -6.50 -15.25
N LEU A 31 13.19 -6.07 -15.53
CA LEU A 31 12.02 -6.95 -15.59
C LEU A 31 11.70 -7.32 -17.04
N GLU A 32 11.36 -8.58 -17.24
CA GLU A 32 10.89 -9.10 -18.52
C GLU A 32 9.35 -8.94 -18.66
N PRO A 33 8.79 -8.82 -19.89
CA PRO A 33 7.36 -8.68 -20.09
C PRO A 33 6.51 -9.78 -19.43
N ALA A 34 7.01 -11.01 -19.41
CA ALA A 34 6.35 -12.14 -18.78
C ALA A 34 6.31 -12.02 -17.23
N GLU A 35 7.32 -11.36 -16.64
CA GLU A 35 7.35 -11.09 -15.21
C GLU A 35 6.34 -9.98 -14.87
N VAL A 36 6.34 -8.88 -15.61
CA VAL A 36 5.39 -7.77 -15.44
C VAL A 36 3.95 -8.28 -15.53
N ALA A 37 3.65 -9.17 -16.50
CA ALA A 37 2.33 -9.78 -16.63
C ALA A 37 1.89 -10.57 -15.37
N ARG A 38 2.84 -11.19 -14.64
CA ARG A 38 2.56 -11.93 -13.40
C ARG A 38 2.42 -11.04 -12.16
N LEU A 39 2.97 -9.83 -12.19
CA LEU A 39 2.90 -8.89 -11.07
C LEU A 39 1.55 -8.17 -10.97
N ARG A 40 0.84 -8.04 -12.08
CA ARG A 40 -0.46 -7.36 -12.12
C ARG A 40 -1.55 -8.18 -11.42
N SER A 41 -2.46 -7.50 -10.77
CA SER A 41 -3.72 -8.09 -10.30
C SER A 41 -4.68 -8.30 -11.48
N VAL A 42 -5.72 -9.13 -11.28
CA VAL A 42 -6.66 -9.58 -12.34
C VAL A 42 -7.27 -8.43 -13.15
N HIS A 43 -7.31 -7.21 -12.62
CA HIS A 43 -7.96 -6.05 -13.25
C HIS A 43 -7.08 -4.81 -13.35
N ASP A 44 -5.83 -4.87 -12.86
CA ASP A 44 -4.91 -3.76 -13.01
C ASP A 44 -4.31 -3.78 -14.42
N ARG A 45 -4.30 -2.62 -15.07
CA ARG A 45 -3.51 -2.42 -16.26
C ARG A 45 -2.09 -2.07 -15.83
N LEU A 46 -1.17 -2.92 -16.16
CA LEU A 46 0.25 -2.73 -15.98
C LEU A 46 0.94 -3.26 -17.23
N ASP A 47 1.68 -2.42 -17.89
CA ASP A 47 2.52 -2.76 -19.03
C ASP A 47 3.98 -2.36 -18.79
N MET A 48 4.82 -2.64 -19.77
CA MET A 48 6.25 -2.33 -19.69
C MET A 48 6.52 -0.83 -19.65
N SER A 49 5.71 -0.03 -20.37
CA SER A 49 5.85 1.44 -20.41
C SER A 49 5.58 2.03 -19.02
N GLU A 50 4.51 1.61 -18.34
CA GLU A 50 4.20 2.04 -16.97
C GLU A 50 5.34 1.68 -16.00
N VAL A 51 5.91 0.48 -16.12
CA VAL A 51 7.05 0.07 -15.29
C VAL A 51 8.27 0.93 -15.58
N GLU A 52 8.58 1.17 -16.83
CA GLU A 52 9.75 1.93 -17.28
C GLU A 52 9.67 3.41 -16.92
N GLU A 53 8.48 4.02 -17.11
CA GLU A 53 8.31 5.45 -16.96
C GLU A 53 8.00 5.87 -15.52
N ILE A 54 7.37 5.01 -14.72
CA ILE A 54 6.92 5.35 -13.36
C ILE A 54 7.71 4.60 -12.28
N TYR A 55 7.71 3.26 -12.36
CA TYR A 55 8.25 2.46 -11.25
C TYR A 55 9.77 2.35 -11.28
N LEU A 56 10.40 2.40 -12.44
CA LEU A 56 11.86 2.34 -12.54
C LEU A 56 12.52 3.60 -11.94
N PRO A 57 12.11 4.85 -12.31
CA PRO A 57 12.59 6.05 -11.61
C PRO A 57 12.31 6.02 -10.10
N LEU A 58 11.12 5.53 -9.68
CA LEU A 58 10.79 5.40 -8.26
C LEU A 58 11.71 4.41 -7.56
N SER A 59 12.01 3.26 -8.18
CA SER A 59 12.92 2.29 -7.58
C SER A 59 14.34 2.86 -7.43
N ARG A 60 14.79 3.67 -8.40
CA ARG A 60 16.06 4.40 -8.33
C ARG A 60 16.06 5.38 -7.15
N LEU A 61 15.04 6.20 -7.04
CA LEU A 61 14.87 7.13 -5.92
C LEU A 61 14.94 6.38 -4.58
N LEU A 62 14.16 5.32 -4.42
CA LEU A 62 14.12 4.52 -3.20
C LEU A 62 15.48 3.90 -2.88
N SER A 63 16.25 3.43 -3.87
CA SER A 63 17.58 2.90 -3.64
C SER A 63 18.54 3.95 -3.08
N LEU A 64 18.41 5.22 -3.49
CA LEU A 64 19.19 6.34 -2.94
C LEU A 64 18.81 6.62 -1.48
N TYR A 65 17.51 6.63 -1.16
CA TYR A 65 17.04 6.81 0.21
C TYR A 65 17.51 5.66 1.12
N VAL A 66 17.38 4.41 0.67
CA VAL A 66 17.90 3.24 1.41
C VAL A 66 19.38 3.37 1.70
N ALA A 67 20.19 3.73 0.70
CA ALA A 67 21.64 3.89 0.87
C ALA A 67 21.98 5.01 1.88
N ALA A 68 21.30 6.14 1.79
CA ALA A 68 21.48 7.27 2.71
C ALA A 68 21.10 6.90 4.15
N THR A 69 19.93 6.26 4.33
CA THR A 69 19.44 5.83 5.66
C THR A 69 20.36 4.78 6.29
N GLN A 70 20.87 3.82 5.50
CA GLN A 70 21.86 2.85 6.00
C GLN A 70 23.18 3.51 6.37
N GLY A 71 23.59 4.58 5.66
CA GLY A 71 24.74 5.41 6.02
C GLY A 71 24.55 6.11 7.36
N LEU A 72 23.39 6.74 7.56
CA LEU A 72 23.02 7.41 8.80
C LEU A 72 22.95 6.40 9.97
N PHE A 73 22.36 5.23 9.75
CA PHE A 73 22.30 4.18 10.76
C PHE A 73 23.71 3.75 11.23
N ARG A 74 24.65 3.51 10.31
CA ARG A 74 26.03 3.19 10.69
C ARG A 74 26.71 4.31 11.50
N ALA A 75 26.49 5.55 11.12
CA ALA A 75 27.03 6.70 11.84
C ALA A 75 26.46 6.78 13.28
N GLN A 76 25.14 6.52 13.43
CA GLN A 76 24.47 6.48 14.72
C GLN A 76 25.00 5.33 15.60
N GLN A 77 25.21 4.13 15.03
CA GLN A 77 25.81 3.01 15.75
C GLN A 77 27.20 3.35 16.28
N GLY A 78 28.03 4.00 15.46
CA GLY A 78 29.34 4.49 15.88
C GLY A 78 29.27 5.51 17.02
N PHE A 79 28.29 6.43 16.96
CA PHE A 79 28.07 7.41 18.03
C PHE A 79 27.62 6.77 19.35
N LEU A 80 26.73 5.76 19.28
CA LEU A 80 26.20 5.05 20.46
C LEU A 80 27.15 3.99 21.01
N GLY A 81 28.22 3.64 20.27
CA GLY A 81 29.12 2.54 20.64
C GLY A 81 28.47 1.15 20.58
N THR A 82 27.41 1.01 19.75
CA THR A 82 26.69 -0.27 19.54
C THR A 82 27.05 -0.89 18.21
N GLN A 83 26.84 -2.18 18.05
CA GLN A 83 27.06 -2.92 16.80
C GLN A 83 25.78 -3.70 16.45
N ASP A 84 24.66 -3.00 16.36
CA ASP A 84 23.41 -3.64 16.03
C ASP A 84 23.39 -4.08 14.55
N ALA A 85 22.57 -5.08 14.31
CA ALA A 85 22.35 -5.54 12.96
C ALA A 85 21.70 -4.46 12.10
N LYS A 86 21.93 -4.55 10.77
CA LYS A 86 21.30 -3.71 9.76
C LYS A 86 19.79 -3.53 10.01
N MET A 87 19.33 -2.29 10.06
CA MET A 87 17.93 -1.95 10.28
C MET A 87 17.17 -2.06 8.94
N PRO A 88 16.04 -2.77 8.87
CA PRO A 88 15.18 -2.78 7.69
C PRO A 88 14.67 -1.39 7.34
N TYR A 89 14.69 -1.06 6.04
CA TYR A 89 14.04 0.13 5.50
C TYR A 89 12.57 -0.20 5.23
N ILE A 90 11.62 0.52 5.81
CA ILE A 90 10.19 0.21 5.70
C ILE A 90 9.51 1.21 4.78
N ILE A 91 8.86 0.69 3.73
CA ILE A 91 8.10 1.48 2.76
C ILE A 91 6.61 1.21 2.96
N GLY A 92 5.83 2.27 3.29
CA GLY A 92 4.38 2.20 3.36
C GLY A 92 3.73 2.46 2.00
N VAL A 93 2.75 1.63 1.59
CA VAL A 93 1.96 1.82 0.36
C VAL A 93 0.49 1.92 0.72
N GLY A 94 -0.05 3.14 0.66
CA GLY A 94 -1.44 3.46 1.00
C GLY A 94 -2.29 3.84 -0.21
N GLY A 95 -3.61 3.95 0.01
CA GLY A 95 -4.58 4.36 -1.02
C GLY A 95 -5.88 3.57 -0.93
N SER A 96 -6.87 3.93 -1.76
CA SER A 96 -8.21 3.37 -1.75
C SER A 96 -8.26 1.88 -2.15
N VAL A 97 -9.43 1.27 -1.94
CA VAL A 97 -9.78 -0.02 -2.57
C VAL A 97 -9.73 0.13 -4.09
N ALA A 98 -9.28 -0.90 -4.79
CA ALA A 98 -9.18 -0.99 -6.25
C ALA A 98 -8.19 -0.02 -6.93
N VAL A 99 -7.42 0.81 -6.20
CA VAL A 99 -6.45 1.75 -6.79
C VAL A 99 -5.16 1.10 -7.31
N GLY A 100 -4.90 -0.18 -6.96
CA GLY A 100 -3.73 -0.92 -7.44
C GLY A 100 -2.55 -1.00 -6.46
N LYS A 101 -2.77 -0.82 -5.15
CA LYS A 101 -1.72 -0.90 -4.10
C LYS A 101 -0.89 -2.18 -4.20
N SER A 102 -1.55 -3.33 -4.23
CA SER A 102 -0.86 -4.63 -4.24
C SER A 102 -0.05 -4.86 -5.52
N THR A 103 -0.49 -4.33 -6.67
CA THR A 103 0.28 -4.35 -7.91
C THR A 103 1.51 -3.46 -7.79
N THR A 104 1.35 -2.21 -7.34
CA THR A 104 2.46 -1.29 -7.07
C THR A 104 3.49 -1.89 -6.11
N ALA A 105 3.03 -2.47 -4.99
CA ALA A 105 3.91 -3.08 -4.00
C ALA A 105 4.72 -4.25 -4.58
N ARG A 106 4.10 -5.13 -5.40
CA ARG A 106 4.80 -6.24 -6.07
C ARG A 106 5.80 -5.77 -7.13
N VAL A 107 5.45 -4.73 -7.91
CA VAL A 107 6.36 -4.15 -8.90
C VAL A 107 7.58 -3.54 -8.20
N LEU A 108 7.36 -2.77 -7.14
CA LEU A 108 8.45 -2.19 -6.35
C LEU A 108 9.30 -3.29 -5.72
N GLN A 109 8.70 -4.33 -5.16
CA GLN A 109 9.43 -5.49 -4.62
C GLN A 109 10.34 -6.12 -5.68
N ALA A 110 9.80 -6.36 -6.88
CA ALA A 110 10.54 -6.99 -7.96
C ALA A 110 11.69 -6.12 -8.48
N LEU A 111 11.48 -4.82 -8.62
CA LEU A 111 12.52 -3.89 -9.06
C LEU A 111 13.60 -3.68 -7.99
N LEU A 112 13.20 -3.44 -6.74
CA LEU A 112 14.13 -3.17 -5.64
C LEU A 112 15.02 -4.38 -5.34
N ALA A 113 14.48 -5.61 -5.41
CA ALA A 113 15.26 -6.84 -5.21
C ALA A 113 16.37 -7.06 -6.25
N ARG A 114 16.39 -6.30 -7.35
CA ARG A 114 17.44 -6.34 -8.39
C ARG A 114 18.57 -5.34 -8.18
N TRP A 115 18.44 -4.45 -7.20
CA TRP A 115 19.53 -3.55 -6.87
C TRP A 115 20.63 -4.32 -6.11
N PRO A 116 21.92 -4.14 -6.47
CA PRO A 116 23.03 -4.94 -5.92
C PRO A 116 23.14 -4.91 -4.39
N ASN A 117 22.69 -3.82 -3.77
CA ASN A 117 22.78 -3.59 -2.33
C ASN A 117 21.49 -3.94 -1.57
N VAL A 118 20.48 -4.51 -2.24
CA VAL A 118 19.15 -4.80 -1.68
C VAL A 118 18.75 -6.24 -2.04
N PRO A 119 19.47 -7.27 -1.56
CA PRO A 119 19.22 -8.65 -1.96
C PRO A 119 17.89 -9.22 -1.45
N LYS A 120 17.29 -8.64 -0.41
CA LYS A 120 16.06 -9.17 0.18
C LYS A 120 15.03 -8.08 0.41
N VAL A 121 13.91 -8.18 -0.33
CA VAL A 121 12.74 -7.30 -0.19
C VAL A 121 11.52 -8.16 0.14
N ASP A 122 10.99 -7.98 1.34
CA ASP A 122 9.77 -8.65 1.78
C ASP A 122 8.55 -7.72 1.59
N LEU A 123 7.39 -8.33 1.39
CA LEU A 123 6.11 -7.64 1.21
C LEU A 123 5.11 -8.16 2.24
N LEU A 124 4.46 -7.23 2.94
CA LEU A 124 3.41 -7.49 3.91
C LEU A 124 2.15 -6.73 3.55
N THR A 125 0.99 -7.41 3.54
CA THR A 125 -0.32 -6.76 3.54
C THR A 125 -0.84 -6.63 4.97
N THR A 126 -1.39 -5.47 5.32
CA THR A 126 -1.98 -5.24 6.64
C THR A 126 -3.29 -5.99 6.86
N ASP A 127 -3.87 -6.59 5.82
CA ASP A 127 -5.12 -7.36 5.92
C ASP A 127 -4.98 -8.56 6.86
N GLY A 128 -3.76 -9.10 7.05
CA GLY A 128 -3.47 -10.11 8.05
C GLY A 128 -3.76 -9.68 9.49
N PHE A 129 -3.74 -8.38 9.75
CA PHE A 129 -4.03 -7.80 11.07
C PHE A 129 -5.48 -7.34 11.23
N LEU A 130 -6.38 -7.67 10.29
CA LEU A 130 -7.81 -7.55 10.52
C LEU A 130 -8.24 -8.50 11.64
N PHE A 131 -9.21 -8.10 12.46
CA PHE A 131 -9.85 -9.03 13.37
C PHE A 131 -10.55 -10.14 12.57
N PRO A 132 -10.54 -11.40 13.06
CA PRO A 132 -11.29 -12.49 12.45
C PRO A 132 -12.78 -12.16 12.32
N ASN A 133 -13.44 -12.67 11.26
CA ASN A 133 -14.87 -12.41 11.01
C ASN A 133 -15.73 -12.69 12.24
N ALA A 134 -15.46 -13.78 12.96
CA ALA A 134 -16.21 -14.10 14.19
C ALA A 134 -16.12 -13.01 15.27
N VAL A 135 -15.01 -12.29 15.36
CA VAL A 135 -14.87 -11.12 16.25
C VAL A 135 -15.63 -9.94 15.70
N LEU A 136 -15.48 -9.64 14.39
CA LEU A 136 -16.18 -8.52 13.75
C LEU A 136 -17.70 -8.68 13.80
N GLU A 137 -18.21 -9.90 13.65
CA GLU A 137 -19.65 -10.22 13.78
C GLU A 137 -20.14 -9.99 15.20
N ARG A 138 -19.42 -10.50 16.20
CA ARG A 138 -19.76 -10.31 17.61
C ARG A 138 -19.80 -8.84 18.01
N GLU A 139 -18.87 -8.04 17.51
CA GLU A 139 -18.75 -6.61 17.80
C GLU A 139 -19.60 -5.72 16.86
N GLY A 140 -20.35 -6.32 15.91
CA GLY A 140 -21.15 -5.56 14.93
C GLY A 140 -20.34 -4.75 13.91
N LEU A 141 -19.09 -5.14 13.66
CA LEU A 141 -18.13 -4.41 12.82
C LEU A 141 -17.95 -4.98 11.40
N MET A 142 -18.75 -5.98 10.98
CA MET A 142 -18.60 -6.59 9.65
C MET A 142 -18.77 -5.59 8.50
N GLU A 143 -19.68 -4.62 8.60
CA GLU A 143 -19.84 -3.57 7.60
C GLU A 143 -18.71 -2.52 7.63
N LYS A 144 -17.92 -2.53 8.69
CA LYS A 144 -16.74 -1.68 8.86
C LYS A 144 -15.42 -2.42 8.62
N LYS A 145 -15.48 -3.60 8.02
CA LYS A 145 -14.25 -4.33 7.68
C LYS A 145 -13.41 -3.54 6.66
N GLY A 146 -12.14 -3.29 7.00
CA GLY A 146 -11.25 -2.37 6.29
C GLY A 146 -11.22 -0.94 6.86
N PHE A 147 -12.13 -0.59 7.79
CA PHE A 147 -12.01 0.63 8.59
C PHE A 147 -10.98 0.44 9.71
N PRO A 148 -10.44 1.53 10.27
CA PRO A 148 -9.41 1.45 11.32
C PRO A 148 -9.78 0.57 12.51
N GLU A 149 -11.04 0.64 12.95
CA GLU A 149 -11.56 -0.13 14.08
C GLU A 149 -11.65 -1.63 13.84
N SER A 150 -11.52 -2.08 12.60
CA SER A 150 -11.52 -3.50 12.24
C SER A 150 -10.15 -4.17 12.31
N TYR A 151 -9.10 -3.43 12.65
CA TYR A 151 -7.72 -3.94 12.73
C TYR A 151 -7.27 -4.14 14.18
N ASP A 152 -6.51 -5.20 14.42
CA ASP A 152 -5.70 -5.38 15.63
C ASP A 152 -4.46 -4.47 15.52
N LEU A 153 -4.69 -3.18 15.75
CA LEU A 153 -3.64 -2.17 15.70
C LEU A 153 -2.49 -2.45 16.68
N PRO A 154 -2.73 -2.88 17.93
CA PRO A 154 -1.65 -3.26 18.83
C PRO A 154 -0.75 -4.35 18.26
N ALA A 155 -1.31 -5.41 17.66
CA ALA A 155 -0.52 -6.49 17.05
C ALA A 155 0.31 -5.97 15.88
N LEU A 156 -0.23 -5.10 15.01
CA LEU A 156 0.50 -4.48 13.91
C LEU A 156 1.65 -3.59 14.40
N LEU A 157 1.42 -2.77 15.43
CA LEU A 157 2.45 -1.92 16.02
C LEU A 157 3.57 -2.74 16.67
N HIS A 158 3.24 -3.82 17.39
CA HIS A 158 4.23 -4.76 17.94
C HIS A 158 5.08 -5.39 16.83
N PHE A 159 4.42 -5.86 15.76
CA PHE A 159 5.12 -6.42 14.60
C PHE A 159 6.13 -5.42 14.01
N LEU A 160 5.71 -4.17 13.73
CA LEU A 160 6.59 -3.14 13.17
C LEU A 160 7.73 -2.76 14.13
N SER A 161 7.43 -2.69 15.43
CA SER A 161 8.44 -2.45 16.47
C SER A 161 9.49 -3.57 16.52
N ASP A 162 9.06 -4.83 16.42
CA ASP A 162 9.97 -5.98 16.40
C ASP A 162 10.85 -5.99 15.15
N ILE A 163 10.29 -5.62 13.98
CA ILE A 163 11.06 -5.45 12.74
C ILE A 163 12.13 -4.35 12.92
N LYS A 164 11.76 -3.17 13.41
CA LYS A 164 12.71 -2.06 13.63
C LYS A 164 13.74 -2.38 14.71
N ALA A 165 13.38 -3.17 15.72
CA ALA A 165 14.30 -3.67 16.74
C ALA A 165 15.25 -4.78 16.26
N GLY A 166 15.13 -5.21 14.99
CA GLY A 166 15.97 -6.26 14.41
C GLY A 166 15.68 -7.66 14.97
N ARG A 167 14.54 -7.88 15.61
CA ARG A 167 14.10 -9.21 16.05
C ARG A 167 13.88 -10.12 14.86
N ARG A 168 14.06 -11.43 15.05
CA ARG A 168 13.95 -12.38 13.96
C ARG A 168 13.76 -13.84 14.42
N PRO A 169 13.01 -14.64 13.66
CA PRO A 169 12.05 -14.15 12.66
C PRO A 169 10.89 -13.44 13.33
N VAL A 170 10.26 -12.49 12.65
CA VAL A 170 9.00 -11.86 13.09
C VAL A 170 7.86 -12.46 12.29
N ARG A 171 6.75 -12.81 12.96
CA ARG A 171 5.60 -13.46 12.32
C ARG A 171 4.44 -12.51 12.12
N ALA A 172 3.82 -12.57 10.94
CA ALA A 172 2.60 -11.84 10.63
C ALA A 172 1.48 -12.82 10.23
N PRO A 173 0.21 -12.57 10.63
CA PRO A 173 -0.91 -13.43 10.26
C PRO A 173 -1.17 -13.42 8.76
N VAL A 174 -1.72 -14.52 8.23
CA VAL A 174 -2.08 -14.66 6.82
C VAL A 174 -3.56 -14.35 6.63
N TYR A 175 -3.86 -13.54 5.62
CA TYR A 175 -5.23 -13.24 5.18
C TYR A 175 -5.55 -13.94 3.86
N SER A 176 -6.77 -14.43 3.73
CA SER A 176 -7.28 -15.02 2.49
C SER A 176 -8.45 -14.22 1.93
N HIS A 177 -8.25 -13.64 0.75
CA HIS A 177 -9.34 -12.97 0.03
C HIS A 177 -10.44 -13.94 -0.44
N LEU A 178 -10.15 -15.24 -0.58
CA LEU A 178 -11.13 -16.26 -0.97
C LEU A 178 -12.17 -16.47 0.13
N ILE A 179 -11.71 -16.75 1.36
CA ILE A 179 -12.60 -16.93 2.51
C ILE A 179 -12.93 -15.60 3.20
N TYR A 180 -12.33 -14.50 2.74
CA TYR A 180 -12.50 -13.15 3.28
C TYR A 180 -12.22 -13.07 4.79
N ASP A 181 -11.16 -13.78 5.24
CA ASP A 181 -10.82 -13.86 6.66
C ASP A 181 -9.33 -14.11 6.88
N VAL A 182 -8.87 -13.86 8.11
CA VAL A 182 -7.56 -14.28 8.59
C VAL A 182 -7.55 -15.80 8.73
N ILE A 183 -6.49 -16.47 8.23
CA ILE A 183 -6.39 -17.92 8.30
C ILE A 183 -5.86 -18.32 9.68
N PRO A 184 -6.63 -19.08 10.47
CA PRO A 184 -6.19 -19.48 11.80
C PRO A 184 -4.88 -20.29 11.75
N ASN A 185 -3.96 -19.99 12.66
CA ASN A 185 -2.69 -20.69 12.83
C ASN A 185 -1.78 -20.70 11.58
N GLN A 186 -1.96 -19.75 10.65
CA GLN A 186 -1.06 -19.54 9.54
C GLN A 186 -0.33 -18.20 9.67
N TRP A 187 0.97 -18.22 9.43
CA TRP A 187 1.85 -17.08 9.60
C TRP A 187 2.83 -17.02 8.43
N ILE A 188 3.16 -15.81 8.02
CA ILE A 188 4.35 -15.55 7.22
C ILE A 188 5.48 -15.13 8.15
N GLU A 189 6.69 -15.57 7.84
CA GLU A 189 7.90 -15.20 8.59
C GLU A 189 8.68 -14.16 7.81
N ILE A 190 8.96 -13.04 8.47
CA ILE A 190 9.83 -11.98 7.98
C ILE A 190 11.16 -12.10 8.72
N ASP A 191 12.22 -12.39 7.97
CA ASP A 191 13.55 -12.60 8.53
C ASP A 191 14.58 -11.68 7.90
N ARG A 192 14.81 -10.55 8.51
CA ARG A 192 15.82 -9.53 8.15
C ARG A 192 15.82 -9.12 6.67
N PRO A 193 14.74 -8.56 6.14
CA PRO A 193 14.80 -7.92 4.84
C PRO A 193 15.67 -6.66 4.89
N GLU A 194 16.28 -6.28 3.78
CA GLU A 194 16.82 -4.95 3.57
C GLU A 194 15.71 -3.91 3.46
N ILE A 195 14.62 -4.30 2.77
CA ILE A 195 13.43 -3.48 2.62
C ILE A 195 12.21 -4.33 2.98
N LEU A 196 11.32 -3.77 3.81
CA LEU A 196 9.98 -4.28 4.03
C LEU A 196 8.97 -3.32 3.40
N ILE A 197 8.20 -3.79 2.43
CA ILE A 197 7.06 -3.05 1.88
C ILE A 197 5.81 -3.45 2.67
N VAL A 198 5.12 -2.47 3.25
CA VAL A 198 3.88 -2.66 4.00
C VAL A 198 2.74 -1.99 3.23
N GLU A 199 1.80 -2.76 2.71
CA GLU A 199 0.67 -2.23 1.96
C GLU A 199 -0.65 -2.38 2.71
N GLY A 200 -1.52 -1.37 2.57
CA GLY A 200 -2.85 -1.44 3.17
C GLY A 200 -3.67 -0.16 3.03
N LEU A 201 -4.92 -0.22 3.48
CA LEU A 201 -5.85 0.91 3.40
C LEU A 201 -5.48 2.02 4.40
N ASN A 202 -5.12 1.65 5.62
CA ASN A 202 -4.98 2.56 6.74
C ASN A 202 -3.52 2.76 7.19
N VAL A 203 -2.54 2.40 6.36
CA VAL A 203 -1.11 2.42 6.74
C VAL A 203 -0.59 3.84 7.05
N LEU A 204 -1.17 4.87 6.45
CA LEU A 204 -0.77 6.27 6.69
C LEU A 204 -1.66 6.98 7.72
N GLN A 205 -2.60 6.27 8.34
CA GLN A 205 -3.54 6.90 9.24
C GLN A 205 -2.86 7.39 10.51
N ALA A 206 -3.16 8.63 10.88
CA ALA A 206 -2.89 9.17 12.20
C ALA A 206 -4.04 8.74 13.11
N GLY A 207 -3.77 7.95 14.12
CA GLY A 207 -4.76 7.59 15.13
C GLY A 207 -5.23 8.84 15.90
N ARG A 208 -6.38 8.72 16.56
CA ARG A 208 -6.79 9.73 17.53
C ARG A 208 -5.86 9.65 18.74
N LEU A 209 -5.37 10.79 19.21
CA LEU A 209 -4.59 10.82 20.44
C LEU A 209 -5.44 10.23 21.58
N PRO A 210 -4.88 9.32 22.39
CA PRO A 210 -5.59 8.76 23.54
C PRO A 210 -6.03 9.86 24.50
N LYS A 211 -7.24 9.74 25.05
CA LYS A 211 -7.77 10.71 26.00
C LYS A 211 -7.00 10.73 27.32
N ASP A 212 -6.23 9.68 27.61
CA ASP A 212 -5.40 9.55 28.82
C ASP A 212 -4.01 10.21 28.71
N GLY A 213 -3.73 10.88 27.59
CA GLY A 213 -2.47 11.58 27.34
C GLY A 213 -1.26 10.68 27.07
N LYS A 214 -1.44 9.36 26.97
CA LYS A 214 -0.34 8.46 26.60
C LYS A 214 -0.06 8.56 25.12
N ALA A 215 1.19 8.81 24.77
CA ALA A 215 1.63 8.77 23.38
C ALA A 215 1.57 7.33 22.86
N ILE A 216 0.82 7.10 21.79
CA ILE A 216 0.82 5.83 21.05
C ILE A 216 1.47 6.12 19.71
N PRO A 217 2.47 5.34 19.27
CA PRO A 217 3.03 5.48 17.94
C PRO A 217 1.95 5.17 16.90
N PHE A 218 2.01 5.83 15.74
CA PHE A 218 1.21 5.52 14.58
C PHE A 218 1.94 4.51 13.70
N VAL A 219 1.19 3.76 12.90
CA VAL A 219 1.79 2.83 11.92
C VAL A 219 2.78 3.57 11.00
N SER A 220 2.43 4.78 10.58
CA SER A 220 3.27 5.61 9.72
C SER A 220 4.58 6.08 10.37
N ASP A 221 4.71 6.07 11.72
CA ASP A 221 5.94 6.45 12.41
C ASP A 221 7.07 5.42 12.22
N PHE A 222 6.72 4.21 11.77
CA PHE A 222 7.68 3.16 11.46
C PHE A 222 8.18 3.20 10.02
N PHE A 223 7.58 4.04 9.16
CA PHE A 223 7.96 4.10 7.74
C PHE A 223 9.13 5.05 7.53
N ASP A 224 10.07 4.61 6.72
CA ASP A 224 11.19 5.43 6.24
C ASP A 224 10.81 6.17 4.95
N PHE A 225 9.81 5.66 4.21
CA PHE A 225 9.22 6.28 3.03
C PHE A 225 7.78 5.80 2.84
N SER A 226 6.95 6.65 2.28
CA SER A 226 5.54 6.34 2.07
C SER A 226 5.05 6.76 0.70
N VAL A 227 4.28 5.87 0.06
CA VAL A 227 3.66 6.08 -1.24
C VAL A 227 2.15 6.04 -1.09
N TYR A 228 1.46 7.05 -1.60
CA TYR A 228 0.01 7.08 -1.67
C TYR A 228 -0.45 6.97 -3.14
N LEU A 229 -1.30 5.99 -3.43
CA LEU A 229 -1.95 5.88 -4.72
C LEU A 229 -3.27 6.62 -4.69
N ASP A 230 -3.40 7.59 -5.57
CA ASP A 230 -4.52 8.51 -5.69
C ASP A 230 -5.27 8.31 -7.01
N ALA A 231 -6.58 8.47 -6.98
CA ALA A 231 -7.43 8.59 -8.15
C ALA A 231 -8.75 9.27 -7.76
N ASP A 232 -9.45 9.85 -8.71
CA ASP A 232 -10.72 10.50 -8.47
C ASP A 232 -11.81 9.49 -8.06
N GLU A 233 -12.78 9.90 -7.25
CA GLU A 233 -13.76 9.00 -6.63
C GLU A 233 -14.63 8.24 -7.63
N ASP A 234 -15.03 8.89 -8.73
CA ASP A 234 -15.81 8.29 -9.81
C ASP A 234 -14.99 7.27 -10.62
N VAL A 235 -13.70 7.53 -10.80
CA VAL A 235 -12.75 6.61 -11.41
C VAL A 235 -12.59 5.36 -10.53
N LEU A 236 -12.41 5.55 -9.23
CA LEU A 236 -12.32 4.45 -8.25
C LEU A 236 -13.59 3.61 -8.22
N LEU A 237 -14.78 4.24 -8.26
CA LEU A 237 -16.06 3.53 -8.38
C LEU A 237 -16.12 2.68 -9.64
N SER A 238 -15.74 3.27 -10.79
CA SER A 238 -15.71 2.55 -12.08
C SER A 238 -14.83 1.31 -12.00
N TRP A 239 -13.62 1.43 -11.44
CA TRP A 239 -12.71 0.31 -11.27
C TRP A 239 -13.22 -0.73 -10.29
N TYR A 240 -13.83 -0.31 -9.19
CA TYR A 240 -14.41 -1.21 -8.21
C TYR A 240 -15.54 -2.06 -8.81
N VAL A 241 -16.44 -1.45 -9.59
CA VAL A 241 -17.53 -2.14 -10.27
C VAL A 241 -16.98 -3.13 -11.31
N LYS A 242 -16.03 -2.70 -12.16
CA LYS A 242 -15.39 -3.58 -13.15
C LYS A 242 -14.71 -4.78 -12.49
N ARG A 243 -13.98 -4.55 -11.38
CA ARG A 243 -13.33 -5.60 -10.60
C ARG A 243 -14.35 -6.57 -10.01
N PHE A 244 -15.46 -6.07 -9.47
CA PHE A 244 -16.53 -6.90 -8.89
C PHE A 244 -17.16 -7.83 -9.96
N LEU A 245 -17.46 -7.27 -11.15
CA LEU A 245 -18.01 -8.02 -12.27
C LEU A 245 -17.09 -9.17 -12.72
N ALA A 246 -15.81 -8.89 -12.77
CA ALA A 246 -14.86 -9.90 -13.18
C ALA A 246 -14.57 -10.94 -12.08
N LEU A 247 -14.54 -10.55 -10.82
CA LEU A 247 -14.43 -11.50 -9.70
C LEU A 247 -15.65 -12.42 -9.63
N ARG A 248 -16.82 -11.94 -10.03
CA ARG A 248 -18.03 -12.76 -10.13
C ARG A 248 -17.84 -13.96 -11.05
N GLY A 249 -17.19 -13.77 -12.20
CA GLY A 249 -16.89 -14.84 -13.16
C GLY A 249 -15.69 -15.74 -12.79
N THR A 250 -14.95 -15.38 -11.74
CA THR A 250 -13.71 -16.07 -11.34
C THR A 250 -13.76 -16.48 -9.87
N SER A 251 -13.19 -15.70 -8.96
CA SER A 251 -13.05 -16.06 -7.55
C SER A 251 -14.39 -16.25 -6.82
N PHE A 252 -15.46 -15.51 -7.21
CA PHE A 252 -16.77 -15.71 -6.59
C PHE A 252 -17.47 -16.97 -7.08
N ALA A 253 -17.09 -17.50 -8.25
CA ALA A 253 -17.62 -18.76 -8.76
C ALA A 253 -17.12 -19.98 -7.97
N ASP A 254 -16.01 -19.86 -7.23
CA ASP A 254 -15.54 -20.90 -6.33
C ASP A 254 -16.54 -21.11 -5.18
N PRO A 255 -17.08 -22.35 -4.97
CA PRO A 255 -17.98 -22.64 -3.86
C PRO A 255 -17.43 -22.32 -2.46
N LYS A 256 -16.09 -22.27 -2.31
CA LYS A 256 -15.41 -21.90 -1.05
C LYS A 256 -15.33 -20.39 -0.84
N SER A 257 -15.69 -19.60 -1.85
CA SER A 257 -15.62 -18.13 -1.74
C SER A 257 -16.68 -17.61 -0.77
N TYR A 258 -16.27 -16.76 0.14
CA TYR A 258 -17.17 -15.98 1.00
C TYR A 258 -18.23 -15.21 0.16
N PHE A 259 -17.84 -14.78 -1.03
CA PHE A 259 -18.68 -14.03 -1.95
C PHE A 259 -19.42 -14.89 -2.98
N HIS A 260 -19.44 -16.22 -2.82
CA HIS A 260 -20.09 -17.16 -3.74
C HIS A 260 -21.57 -16.82 -4.02
N ARG A 261 -22.26 -16.21 -3.04
CA ARG A 261 -23.63 -15.71 -3.19
C ARG A 261 -23.82 -14.73 -4.35
N TYR A 262 -22.77 -14.03 -4.76
CA TYR A 262 -22.81 -13.07 -5.88
C TYR A 262 -22.55 -13.71 -7.24
N ALA A 263 -22.08 -14.95 -7.31
CA ALA A 263 -21.74 -15.63 -8.55
C ALA A 263 -22.90 -15.77 -9.53
N ARG A 264 -24.14 -15.79 -9.01
CA ARG A 264 -25.37 -16.00 -9.82
C ARG A 264 -26.06 -14.70 -10.23
N LEU A 265 -25.58 -13.55 -9.83
CA LEU A 265 -26.15 -12.25 -10.20
C LEU A 265 -25.99 -12.02 -11.72
N THR A 266 -26.94 -11.37 -12.33
CA THR A 266 -26.78 -10.78 -13.66
C THR A 266 -25.78 -9.64 -13.62
N ASP A 267 -25.30 -9.17 -14.79
CA ASP A 267 -24.37 -8.04 -14.87
C ASP A 267 -24.98 -6.77 -14.23
N ALA A 268 -26.25 -6.51 -14.48
CA ALA A 268 -26.96 -5.37 -13.94
C ALA A 268 -27.10 -5.44 -12.42
N GLU A 269 -27.47 -6.61 -11.88
CA GLU A 269 -27.60 -6.83 -10.42
C GLU A 269 -26.23 -6.75 -9.74
N ALA A 270 -25.20 -7.32 -10.35
CA ALA A 270 -23.84 -7.28 -9.83
C ALA A 270 -23.27 -5.85 -9.82
N ALA A 271 -23.50 -5.08 -10.88
CA ALA A 271 -23.09 -3.67 -10.93
C ALA A 271 -23.85 -2.83 -9.88
N ALA A 272 -25.16 -3.02 -9.74
CA ALA A 272 -25.96 -2.34 -8.71
C ALA A 272 -25.49 -2.71 -7.29
N THR A 273 -25.21 -4.00 -7.04
CA THR A 273 -24.67 -4.49 -5.76
C THR A 273 -23.31 -3.87 -5.45
N ALA A 274 -22.40 -3.89 -6.41
CA ALA A 274 -21.06 -3.29 -6.26
C ALA A 274 -21.15 -1.79 -5.96
N THR A 275 -22.00 -1.05 -6.70
CA THR A 275 -22.21 0.39 -6.47
C THR A 275 -22.79 0.65 -5.08
N SER A 276 -23.74 -0.17 -4.62
CA SER A 276 -24.30 -0.06 -3.28
C SER A 276 -23.26 -0.28 -2.18
N ILE A 277 -22.43 -1.31 -2.32
CA ILE A 277 -21.32 -1.59 -1.38
C ILE A 277 -20.31 -0.44 -1.39
N TRP A 278 -19.96 0.06 -2.57
CA TRP A 278 -19.06 1.20 -2.69
C TRP A 278 -19.57 2.41 -1.94
N ASN A 279 -20.78 2.84 -2.20
CA ASN A 279 -21.35 4.06 -1.61
C ASN A 279 -21.51 3.95 -0.09
N ARG A 280 -21.88 2.78 0.41
CA ARG A 280 -22.16 2.56 1.83
C ARG A 280 -20.90 2.30 2.67
N ILE A 281 -19.89 1.68 2.09
CA ILE A 281 -18.71 1.20 2.83
C ILE A 281 -17.43 1.86 2.30
N ASN A 282 -17.08 1.60 1.04
CA ASN A 282 -15.74 1.98 0.55
C ASN A 282 -15.57 3.49 0.41
N LEU A 283 -16.58 4.20 -0.08
CA LEU A 283 -16.55 5.66 -0.23
C LEU A 283 -16.53 6.35 1.13
N VAL A 284 -17.28 5.84 2.10
CA VAL A 284 -17.27 6.36 3.47
C VAL A 284 -15.87 6.20 4.07
N ASN A 285 -15.30 5.00 3.99
CA ASN A 285 -13.95 4.75 4.49
C ASN A 285 -12.89 5.59 3.75
N LEU A 286 -13.04 5.75 2.43
CA LEU A 286 -12.16 6.61 1.64
C LEU A 286 -12.16 8.04 2.18
N ARG A 287 -13.33 8.64 2.31
CA ARG A 287 -13.47 10.04 2.72
C ARG A 287 -13.10 10.30 4.17
N GLU A 288 -13.46 9.40 5.07
CA GLU A 288 -13.25 9.59 6.51
C GLU A 288 -11.85 9.18 6.98
N ASN A 289 -11.26 8.15 6.37
CA ASN A 289 -10.06 7.52 6.92
C ASN A 289 -8.86 7.50 5.96
N ILE A 290 -9.07 7.36 4.65
CA ILE A 290 -7.97 7.12 3.70
C ILE A 290 -7.53 8.44 3.04
N LEU A 291 -8.45 9.17 2.41
CA LEU A 291 -8.14 10.41 1.70
C LEU A 291 -7.49 11.49 2.59
N PRO A 292 -7.90 11.69 3.86
CA PRO A 292 -7.24 12.64 4.75
C PRO A 292 -5.77 12.33 5.03
N THR A 293 -5.31 11.10 4.74
CA THR A 293 -3.90 10.70 4.93
C THR A 293 -3.00 11.02 3.75
N ARG A 294 -3.59 11.33 2.59
CA ARG A 294 -2.87 11.67 1.34
C ARG A 294 -1.76 12.71 1.55
N PRO A 295 -1.98 13.84 2.25
CA PRO A 295 -0.95 14.85 2.47
C PRO A 295 0.16 14.41 3.44
N ARG A 296 0.13 13.21 4.00
CA ARG A 296 1.18 12.65 4.84
C ARG A 296 2.20 11.81 4.06
N ALA A 297 1.87 11.41 2.84
CA ALA A 297 2.76 10.60 2.01
C ALA A 297 4.00 11.38 1.56
N ASP A 298 5.13 10.69 1.38
CA ASP A 298 6.33 11.25 0.79
C ASP A 298 6.23 11.32 -0.72
N LEU A 299 5.46 10.40 -1.32
CA LEU A 299 5.20 10.39 -2.75
C LEU A 299 3.74 10.04 -3.03
N ILE A 300 3.12 10.76 -3.95
CA ILE A 300 1.76 10.50 -4.43
C ILE A 300 1.83 10.14 -5.90
N LEU A 301 1.24 9.01 -6.25
CA LEU A 301 1.03 8.57 -7.64
C LEU A 301 -0.44 8.81 -8.00
N LYS A 302 -0.73 9.85 -8.78
CA LYS A 302 -2.08 10.14 -9.26
C LYS A 302 -2.34 9.37 -10.54
N LYS A 303 -3.38 8.54 -10.53
CA LYS A 303 -3.78 7.66 -11.64
C LYS A 303 -5.02 8.22 -12.35
N GLY A 304 -5.00 8.16 -13.68
CA GLY A 304 -6.13 8.51 -14.53
C GLY A 304 -7.06 7.33 -14.80
N GLU A 305 -8.09 7.55 -15.62
CA GLU A 305 -9.15 6.59 -15.93
C GLU A 305 -8.63 5.26 -16.50
N SER A 306 -7.51 5.29 -17.23
CA SER A 306 -6.86 4.12 -17.83
C SER A 306 -6.09 3.23 -16.85
N HIS A 307 -6.05 3.57 -15.56
CA HIS A 307 -5.20 3.01 -14.51
C HIS A 307 -3.71 3.43 -14.58
N GLU A 308 -3.32 4.21 -15.55
CA GLU A 308 -1.95 4.71 -15.69
C GLU A 308 -1.69 5.87 -14.74
N VAL A 309 -0.45 5.99 -14.25
CA VAL A 309 -0.02 7.15 -13.47
C VAL A 309 0.22 8.32 -14.43
N GLU A 310 -0.51 9.40 -14.22
CA GLU A 310 -0.44 10.64 -15.01
C GLU A 310 0.47 11.69 -14.37
N GLU A 311 0.53 11.69 -13.03
CA GLU A 311 1.23 12.69 -12.25
C GLU A 311 1.93 12.04 -11.04
N VAL A 312 3.12 12.53 -10.73
CA VAL A 312 3.88 12.13 -9.54
C VAL A 312 4.18 13.37 -8.70
N ALA A 313 3.75 13.36 -7.45
CA ALA A 313 4.05 14.43 -6.51
C ALA A 313 5.01 13.92 -5.42
N LEU A 314 6.23 14.45 -5.41
CA LEU A 314 7.28 14.11 -4.45
C LEU A 314 7.37 15.20 -3.38
N ARG A 315 7.32 14.82 -2.12
CA ARG A 315 7.51 15.73 -1.00
C ARG A 315 8.93 16.30 -1.02
N ARG A 316 9.04 17.61 -0.83
CA ARG A 316 10.33 18.29 -0.64
C ARG A 316 10.91 17.89 0.73
N LEU A 317 12.22 17.63 0.77
CA LEU A 317 12.97 17.37 2.01
C LEU A 317 13.02 18.63 2.90
#